data_4fb6b7e3b17588e8e10b8cd242d89f66
#
_entry.id   4fb6b7e3b17588e8e10b8cd242d89f66
#
_cell.length_a   1.000
_cell.length_b   1.000
_cell.length_c   1.000
_cell.angle_alpha   90.00
_cell.angle_beta   90.00
_cell.angle_gamma   90.00
#
_symmetry.space_group_name_H-M   'P 1'
#
loop_
_entity.id
_entity.type
_entity.pdbx_description
1 polymer ?
#
loop_
_entity_poly.entity_id
_entity_poly.type
_entity_poly.pdbx_seq_one_letter_code
_entity_poly.pdbx_strand_id
1 'polypeptide(L)' 'MPSAGNPIVFGQKMIDPKAKTVLIYAHYDVMPAEPLELWKSSPFEPEIRDGHIWARGADDDKGQSFIQVKAFEYW' A
#
# COMPACT_ATOMS: atom_id res chain seq x y z
N MET A 1 -10.50 -10.34 4.81
CA MET A 1 -11.96 -10.54 4.84
C MET A 1 -12.49 -10.67 3.41
N PRO A 2 -13.30 -11.67 3.14
CA PRO A 2 -13.90 -11.81 1.81
C PRO A 2 -14.75 -10.60 1.43
N SER A 3 -14.82 -10.32 0.14
CA SER A 3 -15.66 -9.26 -0.41
C SER A 3 -16.17 -9.69 -1.79
N ALA A 4 -16.99 -8.85 -2.44
CA ALA A 4 -17.46 -9.13 -3.80
C ALA A 4 -16.34 -9.04 -4.84
N GLY A 5 -15.25 -8.34 -4.52
CA GLY A 5 -14.07 -8.22 -5.38
C GLY A 5 -12.86 -8.84 -4.70
N ASN A 6 -11.75 -8.12 -4.71
CA ASN A 6 -10.56 -8.55 -4.00
C ASN A 6 -10.79 -8.54 -2.49
N PRO A 7 -10.16 -9.46 -1.74
CA PRO A 7 -10.35 -9.53 -0.29
C PRO A 7 -9.96 -8.24 0.42
N ILE A 8 -10.66 -7.94 1.50
CA ILE A 8 -10.31 -6.82 2.38
C ILE A 8 -9.28 -7.33 3.38
N VAL A 9 -8.17 -6.60 3.51
CA VAL A 9 -7.15 -6.87 4.52
C VAL A 9 -7.49 -6.03 5.75
N PHE A 10 -7.72 -6.70 6.88
CA PHE A 10 -8.07 -6.04 8.14
C PHE A 10 -7.06 -6.41 9.21
N GLY A 11 -6.60 -5.43 9.95
CA GLY A 11 -5.73 -5.63 11.10
C GLY A 11 -6.10 -4.65 12.20
N GLN A 12 -5.81 -5.02 13.44
CA GLN A 12 -6.08 -4.14 14.56
C GLN A 12 -5.01 -4.30 15.64
N LYS A 13 -4.79 -3.22 16.36
CA LYS A 13 -3.91 -3.20 17.53
C LYS A 13 -4.70 -2.58 18.67
N MET A 14 -5.14 -3.41 19.60
CA MET A 14 -5.95 -2.99 20.74
C MET A 14 -5.06 -2.96 21.98
N ILE A 15 -4.92 -1.79 22.57
CA ILE A 15 -4.06 -1.60 23.75
C ILE A 15 -4.91 -1.42 25.02
N ASP A 16 -5.88 -0.52 24.96
CA ASP A 16 -6.73 -0.18 26.09
C ASP A 16 -8.16 0.04 25.57
N PRO A 17 -9.16 -0.71 26.11
CA PRO A 17 -10.54 -0.54 25.65
C PRO A 17 -11.12 0.85 25.90
N LYS A 18 -10.50 1.62 26.80
CA LYS A 18 -10.95 2.99 27.09
C LYS A 18 -10.25 4.04 26.24
N ALA A 19 -9.22 3.67 25.49
CA ALA A 19 -8.50 4.58 24.61
C ALA A 19 -9.31 4.91 23.38
N LYS A 20 -9.01 6.05 22.77
CA LYS A 20 -9.63 6.41 21.48
C LYS A 20 -9.19 5.44 20.40
N THR A 21 -10.08 5.20 19.46
CA THR A 21 -9.81 4.33 18.32
C THR A 21 -9.51 5.17 17.09
N VAL A 22 -8.43 4.83 16.40
CA VAL A 22 -8.06 5.46 15.13
C VAL A 22 -8.29 4.44 14.04
N LEU A 23 -9.04 4.82 13.02
CA LEU A 23 -9.24 4.01 11.83
C LEU A 23 -8.36 4.55 10.72
N ILE A 24 -7.55 3.66 10.14
CA ILE A 24 -6.70 4.00 9.01
C ILE A 24 -7.17 3.19 7.81
N TYR A 25 -7.29 3.87 6.67
CA TYR A 25 -7.69 3.28 5.42
C TYR A 25 -6.60 3.46 4.38
N ALA A 26 -6.35 2.40 3.63
CA ALA A 26 -5.46 2.43 2.49
C ALA A 26 -5.95 1.40 1.46
N HIS A 27 -5.47 1.50 0.22
CA HIS A 27 -5.84 0.53 -0.81
C HIS A 27 -4.59 -0.16 -1.35
N TYR A 28 -4.74 -1.37 -1.86
CA TYR A 28 -3.63 -2.11 -2.47
C TYR A 28 -3.83 -2.39 -3.96
N ASP A 29 -5.01 -2.10 -4.48
CA ASP A 29 -5.25 -2.17 -5.93
C ASP A 29 -4.56 -1.00 -6.64
N VAL A 30 -4.36 -1.16 -7.94
CA VAL A 30 -3.63 -0.18 -8.73
C VAL A 30 -4.34 0.07 -10.05
N MET A 31 -4.03 1.22 -10.66
CA MET A 31 -4.52 1.55 -11.99
C MET A 31 -3.84 0.67 -13.05
N PRO A 32 -4.50 0.43 -14.18
CA PRO A 32 -3.82 -0.20 -15.31
C PRO A 32 -2.57 0.59 -15.70
N ALA A 33 -1.53 -0.14 -16.14
CA ALA A 33 -0.23 0.46 -16.42
C ALA A 33 -0.07 0.85 -17.90
N GLU A 34 -1.15 1.01 -18.64
CA GLU A 34 -1.12 1.39 -20.05
C GLU A 34 -0.84 2.89 -20.24
N PRO A 35 -0.10 3.29 -21.29
CA PRO A 35 0.53 2.42 -22.29
C PRO A 35 1.86 1.84 -21.80
N LEU A 36 2.04 0.53 -22.01
CA LEU A 36 3.21 -0.19 -21.52
C LEU A 36 4.53 0.27 -22.15
N GLU A 37 4.48 0.75 -23.39
CA GLU A 37 5.67 1.18 -24.11
C GLU A 37 6.33 2.44 -23.51
N LEU A 38 5.63 3.18 -22.67
CA LEU A 38 6.21 4.35 -22.00
C LEU A 38 7.00 3.97 -20.73
N TRP A 39 6.90 2.73 -20.28
CA TRP A 39 7.65 2.26 -19.12
C TRP A 39 9.05 1.83 -19.51
N LYS A 40 10.04 2.29 -18.75
CA LYS A 40 11.45 1.89 -18.95
C LYS A 40 11.74 0.49 -18.44
N SER A 41 10.94 0.00 -17.52
CA SER A 41 11.00 -1.36 -16.99
C SER A 41 9.57 -1.86 -16.85
N SER A 42 9.39 -3.17 -16.69
CA SER A 42 8.05 -3.73 -16.55
C SER A 42 7.35 -3.09 -15.33
N PRO A 43 6.11 -2.59 -15.48
CA PRO A 43 5.43 -1.90 -14.38
C PRO A 43 5.15 -2.78 -13.16
N PHE A 44 5.11 -4.10 -13.32
CA PHE A 44 4.85 -5.04 -12.22
C PHE A 44 6.10 -5.82 -11.80
N GLU A 45 7.27 -5.38 -12.27
CA GLU A 45 8.57 -5.91 -11.85
C GLU A 45 9.38 -4.75 -11.25
N PRO A 46 9.33 -4.56 -9.92
CA PRO A 46 9.98 -3.41 -9.29
C PRO A 46 11.47 -3.34 -9.61
N GLU A 47 11.94 -2.14 -9.89
CA GLU A 47 13.35 -1.89 -10.20
C GLU A 47 13.81 -0.66 -9.43
N ILE A 48 15.03 -0.73 -8.89
CA ILE A 48 15.64 0.41 -8.20
C ILE A 48 16.56 1.12 -9.20
N ARG A 49 16.23 2.36 -9.51
CA ARG A 49 17.00 3.23 -10.40
C ARG A 49 17.06 4.63 -9.83
N ASP A 50 18.23 5.26 -9.90
CA ASP A 50 18.43 6.63 -9.44
C ASP A 50 17.94 6.86 -8.00
N GLY A 51 18.10 5.86 -7.12
CA GLY A 51 17.67 5.95 -5.74
C GLY A 51 16.16 5.85 -5.54
N HIS A 52 15.41 5.43 -6.54
CA HIS A 52 13.95 5.32 -6.50
C HIS A 52 13.50 3.91 -6.86
N ILE A 53 12.38 3.51 -6.30
CA ILE A 53 11.69 2.25 -6.67
C ILE A 53 10.67 2.58 -7.75
N TRP A 54 10.82 1.93 -8.91
CA TRP A 54 9.97 2.15 -10.07
C TRP A 54 9.07 0.95 -10.28
N ALA A 55 7.77 1.13 -10.07
CA ALA A 55 6.75 0.12 -10.33
C ALA A 55 5.37 0.73 -10.18
N ARG A 56 4.39 0.13 -10.82
CA ARG A 56 2.99 0.51 -10.61
C ARG A 56 2.60 0.15 -9.17
N GLY A 57 2.01 1.09 -8.44
CA GLY A 57 1.59 0.88 -7.06
C GLY A 57 2.66 1.13 -6.01
N ALA A 58 3.90 1.45 -6.42
CA ALA A 58 4.98 1.72 -5.47
C ALA A 58 4.67 2.94 -4.61
N ASP A 59 4.15 4.00 -5.20
CA ASP A 59 3.77 5.21 -4.49
C ASP A 59 2.26 5.25 -4.21
N ASP A 60 1.45 4.92 -5.18
CA ASP A 60 -0.01 4.94 -5.03
C ASP A 60 -0.52 3.50 -4.95
N ASP A 61 -0.73 2.93 -3.81
CA ASP A 61 -0.74 3.57 -2.48
C ASP A 61 0.15 2.81 -1.48
N LYS A 62 0.99 1.86 -1.97
CA LYS A 62 1.79 1.00 -1.08
C LYS A 62 2.83 1.77 -0.27
N GLY A 63 3.41 2.83 -0.86
CA GLY A 63 4.35 3.67 -0.15
C GLY A 63 3.70 4.33 1.06
N GLN A 64 2.56 4.97 0.87
CA GLN A 64 1.83 5.63 1.94
C GLN A 64 1.30 4.62 2.98
N SER A 65 0.80 3.47 2.51
CA SER A 65 0.33 2.42 3.41
C SER A 65 1.45 1.92 4.32
N PHE A 66 2.64 1.74 3.76
CA PHE A 66 3.80 1.28 4.51
C PHE A 66 4.23 2.27 5.59
N ILE A 67 4.15 3.57 5.30
CA ILE A 67 4.44 4.61 6.29
C ILE A 67 3.52 4.47 7.50
N GLN A 68 2.24 4.25 7.26
CA GLN A 68 1.26 4.07 8.34
C GLN A 68 1.57 2.83 9.17
N VAL A 69 1.92 1.71 8.54
CA VAL A 69 2.30 0.49 9.24
C VAL A 69 3.53 0.72 10.10
N LYS A 70 4.52 1.44 9.58
CA LYS A 70 5.74 1.77 10.33
C LYS A 70 5.44 2.68 11.53
N ALA A 71 4.51 3.62 11.38
CA ALA A 71 4.08 4.45 12.49
C ALA A 71 3.46 3.59 13.61
N PHE A 72 2.66 2.59 13.26
CA PHE A 72 2.09 1.67 14.24
C PHE A 72 3.13 0.87 15.00
N GLU A 73 4.24 0.54 14.40
CA GLU A 73 5.31 -0.18 15.08
C GLU A 73 5.91 0.63 16.23
N TYR A 74 5.86 1.96 16.15
CA TYR A 74 6.39 2.86 17.17
C TYR A 74 5.46 3.06 18.37
N TRP A 75 4.22 2.72 18.22
CA TRP A 75 3.21 2.95 19.28
C TRP A 75 3.12 1.78 20.28
#